data_34bd856ccd13d15b99a6eb3f96f2cd60
#
_entry.id   34bd856ccd13d15b99a6eb3f96f2cd60
#
_cell.length_a   1.000
_cell.length_b   1.000
_cell.length_c   1.000
_cell.angle_alpha   90.00
_cell.angle_beta   90.00
_cell.angle_gamma   90.00
#
_symmetry.space_group_name_H-M   'P 1'
#
loop_
_entity.id
_entity.type
_entity.pdbx_description
1 polymer ?
#
loop_
_entity_poly.entity_id
_entity_poly.type
_entity_poly.pdbx_seq_one_letter_code
_entity_poly.pdbx_strand_id
1 'polypeptide(L)'
;IDKYLKIDQQSLKKNFFYRHSKLVAPDLIGCYLIRNRIDKGLIKGMIVETEAYSQEEEACHGHNKKTLSNEVLFGEPGRFYIYRSYGIHHCLNIVTDKDNFASGVLIRAVFISNQNERSASGPGLVTKTFEVDNKLNSLKVLDNKCLWITKGKSYFEKKDLIQTTRIG
;
A
#
# COMPACT_ATOMS: atom_id res chain seq x y z
N ILE A 1 -16.39 24.46 4.17
CA ILE A 1 -15.85 23.26 3.49
C ILE A 1 -14.53 22.82 4.12
N ASP A 2 -13.77 23.73 4.77
CA ASP A 2 -12.46 23.39 5.33
C ASP A 2 -12.47 22.80 6.75
N LYS A 3 -13.64 22.62 7.34
CA LYS A 3 -13.77 22.18 8.75
C LYS A 3 -13.55 20.69 8.97
N TYR A 4 -13.54 19.88 7.89
CA TYR A 4 -13.31 18.43 7.95
C TYR A 4 -11.88 18.00 7.57
N LEU A 5 -11.01 18.95 7.18
CA LEU A 5 -9.64 18.67 6.79
C LEU A 5 -8.60 18.81 7.91
N LYS A 6 -9.03 19.16 9.12
CA LYS A 6 -8.20 19.05 10.33
C LYS A 6 -8.33 17.64 10.95
N ILE A 7 -8.16 16.62 10.14
CA ILE A 7 -7.75 15.33 10.67
C ILE A 7 -6.26 15.51 10.98
N ASP A 8 -5.92 15.27 12.21
CA ASP A 8 -4.54 15.20 12.70
C ASP A 8 -3.78 14.19 11.83
N GLN A 9 -3.30 14.66 10.68
CA GLN A 9 -2.55 13.87 9.73
C GLN A 9 -1.12 13.79 10.24
N GLN A 10 -0.90 12.97 11.27
CA GLN A 10 0.46 12.58 11.58
C GLN A 10 0.99 11.81 10.38
N SER A 11 1.84 12.46 9.59
CA SER A 11 2.50 11.79 8.48
C SER A 11 3.46 10.73 8.99
N LEU A 12 3.53 9.62 8.26
CA LEU A 12 4.56 8.64 8.47
C LEU A 12 5.92 9.27 8.17
N LYS A 13 6.94 8.86 8.90
CA LYS A 13 8.32 9.28 8.63
C LYS A 13 8.92 8.44 7.51
N LYS A 14 9.84 9.03 6.75
CA LYS A 14 10.53 8.35 5.64
C LYS A 14 11.16 7.03 6.10
N ASN A 15 11.79 6.98 7.27
CA ASN A 15 12.45 5.78 7.80
C ASN A 15 11.48 4.63 8.14
N PHE A 16 10.18 4.88 8.20
CA PHE A 16 9.16 3.84 8.39
C PHE A 16 9.28 2.74 7.32
N PHE A 17 9.59 3.12 6.09
CA PHE A 17 9.68 2.21 4.95
C PHE A 17 11.05 1.54 4.79
N TYR A 18 12.10 2.05 5.44
CA TYR A 18 13.47 1.52 5.41
C TYR A 18 13.64 0.37 6.40
N ARG A 19 12.70 -0.55 6.40
CA ARG A 19 12.67 -1.74 7.25
C ARG A 19 12.22 -2.94 6.42
N HIS A 20 12.53 -4.15 6.88
CA HIS A 20 12.07 -5.37 6.22
C HIS A 20 10.55 -5.37 6.05
N SER A 21 10.07 -5.88 4.92
CA SER A 21 8.63 -5.94 4.62
C SER A 21 7.80 -6.63 5.71
N LYS A 22 8.36 -7.65 6.37
CA LYS A 22 7.71 -8.34 7.51
C LYS A 22 7.45 -7.44 8.71
N LEU A 23 8.21 -6.35 8.87
CA LEU A 23 8.01 -5.36 9.93
C LEU A 23 7.05 -4.26 9.48
N VAL A 24 7.14 -3.84 8.23
CA VAL A 24 6.30 -2.76 7.66
C VAL A 24 4.85 -3.23 7.47
N ALA A 25 4.65 -4.45 7.00
CA ALA A 25 3.31 -4.97 6.70
C ALA A 25 2.34 -4.88 7.88
N PRO A 26 2.66 -5.39 9.09
CA PRO A 26 1.77 -5.25 10.24
C PRO A 26 1.59 -3.80 10.70
N ASP A 27 2.63 -2.96 10.57
CA ASP A 27 2.57 -1.56 10.99
C ASP A 27 1.76 -0.67 10.04
N LEU A 28 1.50 -1.12 8.81
CA LEU A 28 0.58 -0.46 7.88
C LEU A 28 -0.89 -0.72 8.21
N ILE A 29 -1.21 -1.78 8.92
CA ILE A 29 -2.58 -2.06 9.36
C ILE A 29 -3.03 -0.92 10.28
N GLY A 30 -4.20 -0.35 9.98
CA GLY A 30 -4.74 0.80 10.70
C GLY A 30 -4.31 2.16 10.14
N CYS A 31 -3.32 2.22 9.26
CA CYS A 31 -3.01 3.42 8.49
C CYS A 31 -4.12 3.70 7.46
N TYR A 32 -4.21 4.94 7.01
CA TYR A 32 -5.20 5.34 6.00
C TYR A 32 -4.56 5.48 4.62
N LEU A 33 -5.18 4.84 3.64
CA LEU A 33 -4.93 5.06 2.23
C LEU A 33 -5.87 6.16 1.74
N ILE A 34 -5.32 7.19 1.09
CA ILE A 34 -6.08 8.34 0.60
C ILE A 34 -5.77 8.54 -0.88
N ARG A 35 -6.81 8.69 -1.68
CA ARG A 35 -6.73 8.95 -3.12
C ARG A 35 -7.51 10.21 -3.46
N ASN A 36 -6.87 11.14 -4.13
CA ASN A 36 -7.54 12.28 -4.73
C ASN A 36 -7.94 11.91 -6.16
N ARG A 37 -9.22 11.71 -6.39
CA ARG A 37 -9.75 11.33 -7.71
C ARG A 37 -10.16 12.58 -8.46
N ILE A 38 -9.80 12.67 -9.73
CA ILE A 38 -10.19 13.78 -10.60
C ILE A 38 -11.73 13.83 -10.67
N ASP A 39 -12.30 15.01 -10.42
CA ASP A 39 -13.75 15.31 -10.46
C ASP A 39 -14.64 14.53 -9.48
N LYS A 40 -14.08 13.67 -8.64
CA LYS A 40 -14.83 12.89 -7.65
C LYS A 40 -14.42 13.16 -6.20
N GLY A 41 -13.31 13.91 -5.99
CA GLY A 41 -12.79 14.23 -4.68
C GLY A 41 -12.05 13.07 -3.99
N LEU A 42 -11.81 13.25 -2.71
CA LEU A 42 -11.03 12.31 -1.90
C LEU A 42 -11.83 11.03 -1.59
N ILE A 43 -11.14 9.91 -1.65
CA ILE A 43 -11.57 8.67 -1.03
C ILE A 43 -10.52 8.26 0.01
N LYS A 44 -10.97 7.84 1.17
CA LYS A 44 -10.13 7.45 2.30
C LYS A 44 -10.61 6.13 2.88
N GLY A 45 -9.68 5.25 3.16
CA GLY A 45 -9.99 3.98 3.82
C GLY A 45 -8.86 3.50 4.71
N MET A 46 -9.21 2.69 5.69
CA MET A 46 -8.25 2.11 6.61
C MET A 46 -7.71 0.80 6.04
N ILE A 47 -6.39 0.67 5.99
CA ILE A 47 -5.73 -0.57 5.58
C ILE A 47 -6.01 -1.64 6.64
N VAL A 48 -6.58 -2.77 6.23
CA VAL A 48 -6.96 -3.87 7.14
C VAL A 48 -6.28 -5.19 6.80
N GLU A 49 -5.75 -5.35 5.59
CA GLU A 49 -4.97 -6.53 5.21
C GLU A 49 -3.76 -6.14 4.37
N THR A 50 -2.62 -6.73 4.69
CA THR A 50 -1.36 -6.55 3.95
C THR A 50 -0.65 -7.89 3.78
N GLU A 51 0.21 -7.99 2.76
CA GLU A 51 1.09 -9.13 2.53
C GLU A 51 2.53 -8.64 2.34
N ALA A 52 3.47 -9.24 3.06
CA ALA A 52 4.89 -8.93 2.94
C ALA A 52 5.55 -9.81 1.88
N TYR A 53 6.40 -9.21 1.04
CA TYR A 53 7.21 -9.89 0.04
C TYR A 53 8.65 -9.40 0.10
N SER A 54 9.60 -10.32 -0.04
CA SER A 54 11.03 -10.04 -0.11
C SER A 54 11.67 -10.86 -1.23
N GLN A 55 12.73 -10.35 -1.88
CA GLN A 55 13.40 -11.06 -2.96
C GLN A 55 13.97 -12.43 -2.57
N GLU A 56 14.11 -12.68 -1.28
CA GLU A 56 14.51 -13.99 -0.75
C GLU A 56 13.42 -15.07 -0.94
N GLU A 57 12.21 -14.67 -1.28
CA GLU A 57 11.05 -15.54 -1.43
C GLU A 57 10.67 -15.69 -2.91
N GLU A 58 10.38 -16.91 -3.34
CA GLU A 58 9.97 -17.21 -4.73
C GLU A 58 8.71 -16.45 -5.17
N ALA A 59 7.81 -16.16 -4.24
CA ALA A 59 6.58 -15.42 -4.52
C ALA A 59 6.80 -13.92 -4.78
N CYS A 60 8.01 -13.39 -4.52
CA CYS A 60 8.31 -11.99 -4.78
C CYS A 60 8.58 -11.74 -6.26
N HIS A 61 8.01 -10.66 -6.82
CA HIS A 61 8.25 -10.24 -8.21
C HIS A 61 9.72 -9.96 -8.52
N GLY A 62 10.54 -9.65 -7.53
CA GLY A 62 11.95 -9.39 -7.65
C GLY A 62 12.87 -10.56 -7.31
N HIS A 63 12.29 -11.76 -7.07
CA HIS A 63 13.07 -12.92 -6.61
C HIS A 63 14.19 -13.32 -7.58
N ASN A 64 13.89 -13.43 -8.86
CA ASN A 64 14.86 -13.91 -9.85
C ASN A 64 15.83 -12.82 -10.32
N LYS A 65 15.30 -11.70 -10.77
CA LYS A 65 16.10 -10.60 -11.28
C LYS A 65 15.33 -9.30 -11.42
N LYS A 66 16.06 -8.19 -11.50
CA LYS A 66 15.55 -6.89 -11.87
C LYS A 66 15.23 -6.83 -13.37
N THR A 67 14.04 -6.35 -13.69
CA THR A 67 13.57 -6.12 -15.07
C THR A 67 12.97 -4.72 -15.17
N LEU A 68 12.65 -4.25 -16.40
CA LEU A 68 11.97 -2.97 -16.58
C LEU A 68 10.58 -2.96 -15.92
N SER A 69 9.91 -4.09 -15.86
CA SER A 69 8.57 -4.17 -15.27
C SER A 69 8.56 -4.18 -13.74
N ASN A 70 9.65 -4.58 -13.10
CA ASN A 70 9.75 -4.64 -11.63
C ASN A 70 10.80 -3.71 -11.03
N GLU A 71 11.43 -2.85 -11.83
CA GLU A 71 12.56 -2.01 -11.38
C GLU A 71 12.19 -1.10 -10.20
N VAL A 72 10.96 -0.63 -10.10
CA VAL A 72 10.50 0.22 -8.99
C VAL A 72 10.59 -0.53 -7.66
N LEU A 73 10.34 -1.84 -7.66
CA LEU A 73 10.44 -2.68 -6.46
C LEU A 73 11.89 -2.76 -5.93
N PHE A 74 12.88 -2.56 -6.80
CA PHE A 74 14.31 -2.47 -6.43
C PHE A 74 14.76 -1.05 -6.09
N GLY A 75 13.87 -0.08 -6.19
CA GLY A 75 14.18 1.33 -6.00
C GLY A 75 14.09 1.80 -4.55
N GLU A 76 13.88 3.10 -4.41
CA GLU A 76 13.81 3.77 -3.12
C GLU A 76 12.61 3.29 -2.30
N PRO A 77 12.80 2.84 -1.05
CA PRO A 77 11.69 2.56 -0.14
C PRO A 77 10.77 3.77 0.05
N GLY A 78 9.48 3.51 0.25
CA GLY A 78 8.47 4.57 0.37
C GLY A 78 7.92 5.06 -0.97
N ARG A 79 8.10 4.29 -2.03
CA ARG A 79 7.43 4.51 -3.30
C ARG A 79 6.36 3.46 -3.53
N PHE A 80 5.31 3.82 -4.25
CA PHE A 80 4.33 2.86 -4.73
C PHE A 80 4.91 2.05 -5.88
N TYR A 81 4.70 0.74 -5.82
CA TYR A 81 4.95 -0.18 -6.92
C TYR A 81 3.61 -0.78 -7.38
N ILE A 82 3.22 -0.45 -8.58
CA ILE A 82 1.93 -0.86 -9.14
C ILE A 82 2.19 -1.66 -10.40
N TYR A 83 1.68 -2.89 -10.44
CA TYR A 83 1.78 -3.73 -11.61
C TYR A 83 0.42 -4.34 -11.95
N ARG A 84 0.27 -4.73 -13.21
CA ARG A 84 -0.93 -5.40 -13.68
C ARG A 84 -0.79 -6.90 -13.55
N SER A 85 -1.62 -7.51 -12.73
CA SER A 85 -1.61 -8.95 -12.46
C SER A 85 -2.49 -9.69 -13.46
N TYR A 86 -1.93 -10.70 -14.11
CA TYR A 86 -2.61 -11.54 -15.13
C TYR A 86 -3.33 -10.74 -16.22
N GLY A 87 -2.91 -9.51 -16.49
CA GLY A 87 -3.57 -8.63 -17.45
C GLY A 87 -4.99 -8.18 -17.09
N ILE A 88 -5.46 -8.46 -15.87
CA ILE A 88 -6.86 -8.25 -15.45
C ILE A 88 -6.99 -7.06 -14.50
N HIS A 89 -6.19 -7.00 -13.45
CA HIS A 89 -6.28 -5.95 -12.43
C HIS A 89 -4.90 -5.53 -11.93
N HIS A 90 -4.86 -4.35 -11.33
CA HIS A 90 -3.64 -3.80 -10.75
C HIS A 90 -3.46 -4.24 -9.29
N CYS A 91 -2.20 -4.39 -8.88
CA CYS A 91 -1.81 -4.63 -7.49
C CYS A 91 -1.02 -3.44 -6.98
N LEU A 92 -1.43 -2.91 -5.83
CA LEU A 92 -0.81 -1.76 -5.18
C LEU A 92 0.13 -2.24 -4.08
N ASN A 93 1.41 -1.97 -4.28
CA ASN A 93 2.47 -2.30 -3.32
C ASN A 93 3.19 -1.05 -2.85
N ILE A 94 3.85 -1.16 -1.70
CA ILE A 94 4.75 -0.14 -1.17
C ILE A 94 6.14 -0.76 -1.09
N VAL A 95 7.13 -0.09 -1.69
CA VAL A 95 8.53 -0.52 -1.65
C VAL A 95 9.09 -0.31 -0.25
N THR A 96 9.81 -1.30 0.24
CA THR A 96 10.38 -1.31 1.60
C THR A 96 11.85 -1.75 1.58
N ASP A 97 12.46 -1.81 2.76
CA ASP A 97 13.82 -2.27 3.04
C ASP A 97 14.89 -1.26 2.60
N LYS A 98 15.55 -1.47 1.49
CA LYS A 98 16.68 -0.65 1.03
C LYS A 98 16.77 -0.62 -0.51
N ASP A 99 17.49 0.35 -1.04
CA ASP A 99 17.77 0.42 -2.48
C ASP A 99 18.45 -0.84 -2.98
N ASN A 100 18.16 -1.22 -4.21
CA ASN A 100 18.70 -2.40 -4.90
C ASN A 100 18.35 -3.74 -4.25
N PHE A 101 17.32 -3.76 -3.42
CA PHE A 101 16.79 -4.96 -2.78
C PHE A 101 15.27 -5.01 -2.95
N ALA A 102 14.77 -5.99 -3.72
CA ALA A 102 13.34 -6.11 -3.96
C ALA A 102 12.61 -6.52 -2.68
N SER A 103 11.84 -5.60 -2.14
CA SER A 103 11.03 -5.82 -0.95
C SER A 103 9.82 -4.91 -1.00
N GLY A 104 8.66 -5.43 -0.66
CA GLY A 104 7.44 -4.64 -0.70
C GLY A 104 6.32 -5.24 0.13
N VAL A 105 5.31 -4.41 0.32
CA VAL A 105 4.07 -4.78 1.01
C VAL A 105 2.91 -4.56 0.06
N LEU A 106 2.15 -5.62 -0.22
CA LEU A 106 0.91 -5.56 -0.97
C LEU A 106 -0.22 -5.08 -0.06
N ILE A 107 -0.97 -4.08 -0.51
CA ILE A 107 -2.21 -3.65 0.13
C ILE A 107 -3.33 -4.56 -0.39
N ARG A 108 -3.80 -5.45 0.47
CA ARG A 108 -4.75 -6.49 0.09
C ARG A 108 -6.20 -6.09 0.31
N ALA A 109 -6.50 -5.40 1.41
CA ALA A 109 -7.84 -4.93 1.70
C ALA A 109 -7.84 -3.62 2.47
N VAL A 110 -8.85 -2.80 2.17
CA VAL A 110 -9.06 -1.49 2.78
C VAL A 110 -10.52 -1.38 3.19
N PHE A 111 -10.77 -0.94 4.41
CA PHE A 111 -12.11 -0.64 4.91
C PHE A 111 -12.46 0.83 4.67
N ILE A 112 -13.58 1.07 3.99
CA ILE A 112 -14.08 2.41 3.68
C ILE A 112 -15.40 2.61 4.40
N SER A 113 -15.47 3.62 5.28
CA SER A 113 -16.73 3.99 5.96
C SER A 113 -17.81 4.33 4.94
N ASN A 114 -19.04 3.96 5.23
CA ASN A 114 -20.21 4.20 4.37
C ASN A 114 -20.21 3.43 3.04
N GLN A 115 -19.36 2.43 2.88
CA GLN A 115 -19.39 1.52 1.74
C GLN A 115 -19.56 0.08 2.23
N ASN A 116 -19.92 -0.81 1.31
CA ASN A 116 -19.97 -2.24 1.59
C ASN A 116 -18.57 -2.73 2.02
N GLU A 117 -18.50 -3.57 3.03
CA GLU A 117 -17.24 -4.13 3.56
C GLU A 117 -16.40 -4.83 2.49
N ARG A 118 -17.03 -5.33 1.44
CA ARG A 118 -16.35 -6.01 0.33
C ARG A 118 -15.88 -5.08 -0.79
N SER A 119 -16.19 -3.80 -0.74
CA SER A 119 -15.87 -2.84 -1.82
C SER A 119 -14.38 -2.81 -2.17
N ALA A 120 -13.51 -2.97 -1.19
CA ALA A 120 -12.06 -3.01 -1.37
C ALA A 120 -11.45 -4.21 -0.62
N SER A 121 -12.10 -5.37 -0.70
CA SER A 121 -11.65 -6.63 -0.11
C SER A 121 -10.97 -7.50 -1.16
N GLY A 122 -9.69 -7.30 -1.34
CA GLY A 122 -8.84 -7.95 -2.31
C GLY A 122 -8.02 -6.95 -3.12
N PRO A 123 -6.82 -7.34 -3.61
CA PRO A 123 -5.89 -6.41 -4.25
C PRO A 123 -6.48 -5.69 -5.47
N GLY A 124 -7.19 -6.41 -6.33
CA GLY A 124 -7.84 -5.86 -7.51
C GLY A 124 -9.00 -4.92 -7.16
N LEU A 125 -9.77 -5.23 -6.11
CA LEU A 125 -10.85 -4.36 -5.64
C LEU A 125 -10.32 -3.10 -4.98
N VAL A 126 -9.19 -3.17 -4.28
CA VAL A 126 -8.50 -1.98 -3.75
C VAL A 126 -8.17 -1.01 -4.87
N THR A 127 -7.48 -1.46 -5.91
CA THR A 127 -7.09 -0.60 -7.03
C THR A 127 -8.27 -0.10 -7.84
N LYS A 128 -9.28 -0.93 -8.05
CA LYS A 128 -10.52 -0.53 -8.72
C LYS A 128 -11.26 0.56 -7.97
N THR A 129 -11.46 0.38 -6.67
CA THR A 129 -12.20 1.33 -5.82
C THR A 129 -11.48 2.65 -5.65
N PHE A 130 -10.16 2.62 -5.49
CA PHE A 130 -9.30 3.82 -5.37
C PHE A 130 -8.87 4.40 -6.72
N GLU A 131 -9.31 3.83 -7.84
CA GLU A 131 -8.93 4.27 -9.19
C GLU A 131 -7.40 4.39 -9.34
N VAL A 132 -6.72 3.30 -8.97
CA VAL A 132 -5.26 3.19 -9.05
C VAL A 132 -4.86 2.34 -10.24
N ASP A 133 -4.01 2.89 -11.09
CA ASP A 133 -3.41 2.19 -12.23
C ASP A 133 -1.89 2.45 -12.29
N ASN A 134 -1.24 1.95 -13.32
CA ASN A 134 0.21 2.08 -13.49
C ASN A 134 0.70 3.51 -13.74
N LYS A 135 -0.19 4.49 -13.99
CA LYS A 135 0.21 5.92 -14.06
C LYS A 135 0.72 6.44 -12.72
N LEU A 136 0.29 5.82 -11.61
CA LEU A 136 0.71 6.16 -10.27
C LEU A 136 1.94 5.35 -9.80
N ASN A 137 2.46 4.46 -10.65
CA ASN A 137 3.67 3.69 -10.33
C ASN A 137 4.86 4.62 -10.07
N SER A 138 5.67 4.32 -9.10
CA SER A 138 6.83 5.06 -8.61
C SER A 138 6.57 6.36 -7.85
N LEU A 139 5.32 6.77 -7.67
CA LEU A 139 5.01 7.93 -6.81
C LEU A 139 5.45 7.67 -5.37
N LYS A 140 5.91 8.73 -4.71
CA LYS A 140 6.21 8.67 -3.28
C LYS A 140 4.93 8.46 -2.48
N VAL A 141 4.99 7.60 -1.47
CA VAL A 141 3.89 7.37 -0.52
C VAL A 141 3.62 8.61 0.32
N LEU A 142 4.68 9.40 0.56
CA LEU A 142 4.64 10.67 1.26
C LEU A 142 4.80 11.82 0.24
N ASP A 143 4.35 13.02 0.61
CA ASP A 143 4.59 14.26 -0.14
C ASP A 143 4.03 14.33 -1.56
N ASN A 144 2.99 13.56 -1.88
CA ASN A 144 2.23 13.75 -3.10
C ASN A 144 0.74 13.99 -2.80
N LYS A 145 0.02 14.52 -3.79
CA LYS A 145 -1.39 14.89 -3.65
C LYS A 145 -2.35 13.97 -4.41
N CYS A 146 -1.84 12.89 -4.99
CA CYS A 146 -2.65 11.96 -5.80
C CYS A 146 -3.05 10.72 -5.03
N LEU A 147 -2.09 10.07 -4.41
CA LEU A 147 -2.25 8.84 -3.63
C LEU A 147 -1.22 8.85 -2.50
N TRP A 148 -1.66 8.71 -1.26
CA TRP A 148 -0.74 8.72 -0.12
C TRP A 148 -1.26 7.91 1.05
N ILE A 149 -0.40 7.67 2.03
CA ILE A 149 -0.72 6.97 3.26
C ILE A 149 -0.44 7.89 4.44
N THR A 150 -1.37 7.95 5.38
CA THR A 150 -1.22 8.66 6.64
C THR A 150 -1.26 7.69 7.81
N LYS A 151 -0.64 8.07 8.91
CA LYS A 151 -0.73 7.34 10.15
C LYS A 151 -2.18 7.35 10.63
N GLY A 152 -2.70 6.16 10.95
CA GLY A 152 -4.02 6.02 11.56
C GLY A 152 -3.98 6.29 13.06
N LYS A 153 -5.15 6.48 13.65
CA LYS A 153 -5.27 6.41 15.09
C LYS A 153 -5.04 4.96 15.52
N SER A 154 -4.14 4.76 16.47
CA SER A 154 -3.80 3.44 16.97
C SER A 154 -4.95 2.89 17.84
N TYR A 155 -5.94 2.29 17.20
CA TYR A 155 -7.01 1.55 17.91
C TYR A 155 -6.66 0.07 18.07
N PHE A 156 -5.60 -0.38 17.45
CA PHE A 156 -5.20 -1.78 17.44
C PHE A 156 -3.89 -1.97 18.18
N GLU A 157 -3.86 -2.93 19.09
CA GLU A 157 -2.62 -3.44 19.65
C GLU A 157 -2.11 -4.58 18.76
N LYS A 158 -0.80 -4.88 18.82
CA LYS A 158 -0.22 -5.99 18.03
C LYS A 158 -0.92 -7.31 18.26
N LYS A 159 -1.48 -7.53 19.46
CA LYS A 159 -2.27 -8.73 19.81
C LYS A 159 -3.56 -8.87 19.01
N ASP A 160 -4.07 -7.78 18.44
CA ASP A 160 -5.30 -7.77 17.63
C ASP A 160 -5.04 -8.17 16.17
N LEU A 161 -3.78 -8.33 15.78
CA LEU A 161 -3.39 -8.72 14.44
C LEU A 161 -3.38 -10.24 14.30
N ILE A 162 -3.99 -10.72 13.23
CA ILE A 162 -3.97 -12.13 12.87
C ILE A 162 -2.98 -12.31 11.72
N GLN A 163 -2.01 -13.19 11.93
CA GLN A 163 -1.04 -13.58 10.90
C GLN A 163 -1.43 -14.94 10.34
N THR A 164 -1.57 -15.02 9.02
CA THR A 164 -1.89 -16.25 8.30
C THR A 164 -0.93 -16.48 7.14
N THR A 165 -1.00 -17.67 6.55
CA THR A 165 -0.28 -17.98 5.33
C THR A 165 -0.91 -17.27 4.14
N ARG A 166 -0.09 -16.75 3.22
CA ARG A 166 -0.56 -16.17 1.97
C ARG A 166 -1.31 -17.22 1.12
N ILE A 167 -2.33 -16.75 0.41
CA ILE A 167 -3.11 -17.58 -0.51
C ILE A 167 -2.53 -17.42 -1.92
N GLY A 168 -2.08 -18.48 -2.48
CA GLY A 168 -1.59 -18.53 -3.88
C GLY A 168 -0.11 -18.49 -4.07
#